data_313cd128cec64426134d5b97d2b025f9
#
_entry.id   313cd128cec64426134d5b97d2b025f9
#
_cell.length_a   1.000
_cell.length_b   1.000
_cell.length_c   1.000
_cell.angle_alpha   90.00
_cell.angle_beta   90.00
_cell.angle_gamma   90.00
#
_symmetry.space_group_name_H-M   'P 1'
#
loop_
_entity.id
_entity.type
_entity.pdbx_description
1 polymer ?
#
loop_
_entity_poly.entity_id
_entity_poly.type
_entity_poly.pdbx_seq_one_letter_code
_entity_poly.pdbx_strand_id
1 'polypeptide(L)'
;MAGLSVAWWLRRLGVTDAVVLDAGTPGQQATARSSGGVRRQFASAVEINLSTLSLRFFNEVFASADFSGGMQRLGYAFLAGERDIRSLSAAWALQQELGVPSEWLAPHDIRARFPYLETDGLRGGTFSAEDGFVDPWAIHQWLLRDCRRSGVTILEDERVIAMDATRGRIATVRTELRTFEPGVVVNASGAWARLVSRLGGSDLEVDPSPRVKLVTNRHSQLPTDMPLITDLDTGVYVRSEGGAAMIGVKPPHMTIGFEIDTSAELISWMAERASVRFPSLADAGLVHLVTGLYEVTPDGLPIAGRDDRLENLFVISGFNGHGIMHGPALARALAELIILGRPTELDLGAFSPARFAGIAGANGHRRRDLL
;
A
#
# COMPACT_ATOMS: atom_id res chain seq x y z
N MET A 1 5.61 2.96 -7.46
CA MET A 1 5.02 1.64 -7.81
C MET A 1 3.81 1.82 -8.73
N ALA A 2 2.71 2.41 -8.28
CA ALA A 2 1.47 2.50 -9.05
C ALA A 2 1.62 3.15 -10.44
N GLY A 3 2.24 4.33 -10.52
CA GLY A 3 2.43 5.04 -11.80
C GLY A 3 3.24 4.25 -12.83
N LEU A 4 4.34 3.61 -12.40
CA LEU A 4 5.12 2.74 -13.30
C LEU A 4 4.33 1.50 -13.73
N SER A 5 3.53 0.91 -12.83
CA SER A 5 2.67 -0.22 -13.17
C SER A 5 1.63 0.18 -14.23
N VAL A 6 1.03 1.37 -14.12
CA VAL A 6 0.12 1.89 -15.15
C VAL A 6 0.84 2.09 -16.49
N ALA A 7 2.01 2.75 -16.48
CA ALA A 7 2.79 2.97 -17.70
C ALA A 7 3.20 1.65 -18.38
N TRP A 8 3.59 0.65 -17.58
CA TRP A 8 3.94 -0.69 -18.04
C TRP A 8 2.77 -1.42 -18.70
N TRP A 9 1.57 -1.34 -18.11
CA TRP A 9 0.36 -1.92 -18.72
C TRP A 9 -0.11 -1.16 -19.95
N LEU A 10 -0.07 0.18 -19.93
CA LEU A 10 -0.39 0.99 -21.11
C LEU A 10 0.51 0.63 -22.30
N ARG A 11 1.82 0.45 -22.03
CA ARG A 11 2.76 0.03 -23.07
C ARG A 11 2.40 -1.35 -23.65
N ARG A 12 2.01 -2.30 -22.82
CA ARG A 12 1.57 -3.65 -23.23
C ARG A 12 0.25 -3.63 -24.00
N LEU A 13 -0.59 -2.63 -23.77
CA LEU A 13 -1.83 -2.38 -24.49
C LEU A 13 -1.62 -1.54 -25.78
N GLY A 14 -0.37 -1.28 -26.16
CA GLY A 14 -0.03 -0.66 -27.45
C GLY A 14 0.24 0.84 -27.42
N VAL A 15 0.24 1.50 -26.25
CA VAL A 15 0.60 2.92 -26.15
C VAL A 15 2.10 3.10 -26.42
N THR A 16 2.47 3.98 -27.34
CA THR A 16 3.86 4.17 -27.77
C THR A 16 4.50 5.46 -27.26
N ASP A 17 3.71 6.42 -26.81
CA ASP A 17 4.10 7.79 -26.46
C ASP A 17 3.85 8.12 -24.98
N ALA A 18 3.98 7.15 -24.11
CA ALA A 18 3.82 7.35 -22.67
C ALA A 18 5.03 8.08 -22.06
N VAL A 19 4.73 9.09 -21.24
CA VAL A 19 5.72 9.85 -20.45
C VAL A 19 5.36 9.74 -18.97
N VAL A 20 6.33 9.38 -18.14
CA VAL A 20 6.23 9.39 -16.68
C VAL A 20 7.02 10.58 -16.14
N LEU A 21 6.38 11.41 -15.34
CA LEU A 21 7.01 12.53 -14.65
C LEU A 21 7.10 12.19 -13.15
N ASP A 22 8.27 12.31 -12.56
CA ASP A 22 8.48 12.20 -11.13
C ASP A 22 9.17 13.47 -10.61
N ALA A 23 8.68 14.02 -9.50
CA ALA A 23 9.21 15.24 -8.90
C ALA A 23 10.60 15.06 -8.24
N GLY A 24 11.12 13.86 -8.27
CA GLY A 24 12.43 13.48 -7.80
C GLY A 24 12.86 12.17 -8.45
N THR A 25 13.57 11.32 -7.72
CA THR A 25 13.93 9.98 -8.20
C THR A 25 12.77 9.00 -8.01
N PRO A 26 12.32 8.30 -9.07
CA PRO A 26 11.22 7.37 -8.99
C PRO A 26 11.39 6.29 -7.93
N GLY A 27 10.35 6.10 -7.12
CA GLY A 27 10.30 5.05 -6.10
C GLY A 27 10.85 5.43 -4.73
N GLN A 28 11.51 6.54 -4.55
CA GLN A 28 12.14 6.92 -3.27
C GLN A 28 11.16 7.31 -2.16
N GLN A 29 9.89 7.55 -2.48
CA GLN A 29 8.89 7.88 -1.48
C GLN A 29 8.25 6.61 -0.87
N ALA A 30 6.93 6.45 -0.92
CA ALA A 30 6.20 5.36 -0.29
C ALA A 30 6.71 3.96 -0.68
N THR A 31 7.17 3.77 -1.94
CA THR A 31 7.66 2.48 -2.43
C THR A 31 8.90 2.01 -1.67
N ALA A 32 9.96 2.83 -1.61
CA ALA A 32 11.21 2.48 -0.91
C ALA A 32 11.02 2.36 0.61
N ARG A 33 9.97 2.97 1.15
CA ARG A 33 9.67 2.98 2.59
C ARG A 33 8.64 1.91 2.98
N SER A 34 8.19 1.10 2.02
CA SER A 34 7.25 0.01 2.26
C SER A 34 7.91 -1.13 3.03
N SER A 35 7.11 -1.86 3.80
CA SER A 35 7.53 -3.13 4.41
C SER A 35 7.48 -4.30 3.42
N GLY A 36 7.02 -4.08 2.19
CA GLY A 36 6.97 -5.10 1.15
C GLY A 36 5.95 -6.22 1.38
N GLY A 37 5.03 -6.03 2.33
CA GLY A 37 4.04 -7.05 2.65
C GLY A 37 3.09 -7.36 1.49
N VAL A 38 2.83 -8.64 1.26
CA VAL A 38 1.84 -9.15 0.32
C VAL A 38 1.02 -10.22 1.02
N ARG A 39 -0.28 -9.99 1.16
CA ARG A 39 -1.21 -10.86 1.85
C ARG A 39 -2.57 -10.91 1.18
N ARG A 40 -3.33 -11.96 1.44
CA ARG A 40 -4.73 -12.10 1.04
C ARG A 40 -5.70 -12.05 2.21
N GLN A 41 -5.20 -12.02 3.44
CA GLN A 41 -6.01 -11.91 4.64
C GLN A 41 -6.56 -10.49 4.80
N PHE A 42 -7.76 -10.24 4.29
CA PHE A 42 -8.53 -9.00 4.41
C PHE A 42 -9.95 -9.27 4.87
N ALA A 43 -10.64 -8.21 5.33
CA ALA A 43 -12.01 -8.27 5.81
C ALA A 43 -13.05 -7.94 4.72
N SER A 44 -12.63 -7.71 3.47
CA SER A 44 -13.54 -7.43 2.35
C SER A 44 -13.19 -8.27 1.12
N ALA A 45 -14.22 -8.74 0.42
CA ALA A 45 -14.07 -9.50 -0.83
C ALA A 45 -13.33 -8.69 -1.91
N VAL A 46 -13.53 -7.38 -1.93
CA VAL A 46 -12.89 -6.46 -2.88
C VAL A 46 -11.38 -6.47 -2.70
N GLU A 47 -10.88 -6.36 -1.46
CA GLU A 47 -9.45 -6.35 -1.17
C GLU A 47 -8.80 -7.73 -1.36
N ILE A 48 -9.52 -8.80 -0.97
CA ILE A 48 -9.07 -10.19 -1.21
C ILE A 48 -8.88 -10.44 -2.71
N ASN A 49 -9.85 -10.04 -3.53
CA ASN A 49 -9.77 -10.18 -4.99
C ASN A 49 -8.63 -9.35 -5.57
N LEU A 50 -8.49 -8.11 -5.12
CA LEU A 50 -7.44 -7.19 -5.57
C LEU A 50 -6.04 -7.76 -5.29
N SER A 51 -5.81 -8.27 -4.08
CA SER A 51 -4.55 -8.92 -3.70
C SER A 51 -4.30 -10.19 -4.52
N THR A 52 -5.35 -11.00 -4.75
CA THR A 52 -5.27 -12.22 -5.55
C THR A 52 -4.88 -11.93 -7.01
N LEU A 53 -5.45 -10.89 -7.60
CA LEU A 53 -5.08 -10.45 -8.95
C LEU A 53 -3.65 -9.90 -9.01
N SER A 54 -3.21 -9.19 -7.98
CA SER A 54 -1.83 -8.67 -7.91
C SER A 54 -0.78 -9.77 -7.80
N LEU A 55 -1.10 -10.93 -7.20
CA LEU A 55 -0.18 -12.08 -7.17
C LEU A 55 0.18 -12.58 -8.56
N ARG A 56 -0.71 -12.45 -9.56
CA ARG A 56 -0.41 -12.81 -10.95
C ARG A 56 0.70 -11.92 -11.53
N PHE A 57 0.65 -10.62 -11.24
CA PHE A 57 1.70 -9.69 -11.63
C PHE A 57 3.04 -10.05 -10.97
N PHE A 58 3.05 -10.33 -9.67
CA PHE A 58 4.28 -10.72 -8.99
C PHE A 58 4.87 -12.02 -9.58
N ASN A 59 4.03 -13.02 -9.84
CA ASN A 59 4.48 -14.26 -10.46
C ASN A 59 5.09 -14.02 -11.84
N GLU A 60 4.54 -13.10 -12.63
CA GLU A 60 5.11 -12.71 -13.92
C GLU A 60 6.48 -12.03 -13.77
N VAL A 61 6.61 -11.10 -12.82
CA VAL A 61 7.89 -10.44 -12.51
C VAL A 61 8.93 -11.47 -12.06
N PHE A 62 8.56 -12.38 -11.18
CA PHE A 62 9.47 -13.40 -10.64
C PHE A 62 9.88 -14.44 -11.69
N ALA A 63 9.06 -14.68 -12.70
CA ALA A 63 9.39 -15.54 -13.83
C ALA A 63 10.29 -14.87 -14.87
N SER A 64 10.51 -13.57 -14.76
CA SER A 64 11.35 -12.83 -15.70
C SER A 64 12.83 -13.21 -15.51
N ALA A 65 13.52 -13.50 -16.60
CA ALA A 65 14.92 -13.94 -16.58
C ALA A 65 15.90 -12.88 -16.05
N ASP A 66 15.51 -11.63 -16.06
CA ASP A 66 16.30 -10.48 -15.59
C ASP A 66 15.85 -9.93 -14.22
N PHE A 67 14.98 -10.68 -13.51
CA PHE A 67 14.62 -10.41 -12.14
C PHE A 67 15.30 -11.40 -11.20
N SER A 68 16.06 -10.87 -10.25
CA SER A 68 16.67 -11.67 -9.18
C SER A 68 15.91 -11.41 -7.88
N GLY A 69 15.18 -12.40 -7.41
CA GLY A 69 14.41 -12.31 -6.18
C GLY A 69 13.12 -13.13 -6.26
N GLY A 70 12.22 -12.90 -5.32
CA GLY A 70 10.95 -13.61 -5.22
C GLY A 70 10.15 -13.13 -4.02
N MET A 71 9.04 -13.81 -3.76
CA MET A 71 8.27 -13.63 -2.55
C MET A 71 8.85 -14.52 -1.45
N GLN A 72 9.22 -13.92 -0.34
CA GLN A 72 9.58 -14.64 0.89
C GLN A 72 8.28 -15.03 1.60
N ARG A 73 7.87 -16.29 1.45
CA ARG A 73 6.64 -16.82 2.09
C ARG A 73 6.92 -17.20 3.54
N LEU A 74 7.10 -16.19 4.38
CA LEU A 74 7.28 -16.36 5.83
C LEU A 74 5.94 -16.33 6.58
N GLY A 75 4.87 -15.99 5.90
CA GLY A 75 3.53 -15.93 6.43
C GLY A 75 3.16 -14.59 7.04
N TYR A 76 1.86 -14.50 7.35
CA TYR A 76 1.25 -13.44 8.14
C TYR A 76 0.35 -14.03 9.21
N ALA A 77 0.43 -13.50 10.43
CA ALA A 77 -0.47 -13.78 11.52
C ALA A 77 -1.20 -12.53 11.97
N PHE A 78 -2.50 -12.66 12.22
CA PHE A 78 -3.31 -11.67 12.91
C PHE A 78 -3.77 -12.25 14.24
N LEU A 79 -3.50 -11.55 15.32
CA LEU A 79 -3.82 -11.97 16.68
C LEU A 79 -4.87 -11.03 17.25
N ALA A 80 -5.85 -11.58 18.00
CA ALA A 80 -6.92 -10.80 18.60
C ALA A 80 -7.25 -11.29 20.01
N GLY A 81 -7.48 -10.32 20.87
CA GLY A 81 -8.11 -10.52 22.17
C GLY A 81 -9.62 -10.30 22.12
N GLU A 82 -10.21 -10.01 23.28
CA GLU A 82 -11.67 -9.93 23.44
C GLU A 82 -12.33 -8.87 22.54
N ARG A 83 -11.66 -7.73 22.31
CA ARG A 83 -12.22 -6.62 21.53
C ARG A 83 -12.40 -6.95 20.05
N ASP A 84 -11.40 -7.58 19.45
CA ASP A 84 -11.29 -7.72 18.00
C ASP A 84 -11.55 -9.15 17.49
N ILE A 85 -11.73 -10.15 18.38
CA ILE A 85 -11.89 -11.55 18.01
C ILE A 85 -13.10 -11.81 17.09
N ARG A 86 -14.20 -11.09 17.29
CA ARG A 86 -15.42 -11.27 16.48
C ARG A 86 -15.22 -10.76 15.07
N SER A 87 -14.58 -9.60 14.89
CA SER A 87 -14.27 -9.06 13.57
C SER A 87 -13.25 -9.91 12.83
N LEU A 88 -12.22 -10.41 13.53
CA LEU A 88 -11.24 -11.32 12.95
C LEU A 88 -11.88 -12.65 12.51
N SER A 89 -12.76 -13.23 13.33
CA SER A 89 -13.48 -14.46 12.99
C SER A 89 -14.39 -14.28 11.77
N ALA A 90 -15.10 -13.15 11.68
CA ALA A 90 -15.93 -12.84 10.51
C ALA A 90 -15.08 -12.66 9.24
N ALA A 91 -13.94 -11.97 9.34
CA ALA A 91 -13.00 -11.81 8.23
C ALA A 91 -12.43 -13.16 7.79
N TRP A 92 -12.07 -14.03 8.74
CA TRP A 92 -11.59 -15.38 8.42
C TRP A 92 -12.65 -16.24 7.73
N ALA A 93 -13.90 -16.20 8.16
CA ALA A 93 -14.99 -16.92 7.50
C ALA A 93 -15.13 -16.47 6.02
N LEU A 94 -15.11 -15.17 5.76
CA LEU A 94 -15.12 -14.63 4.38
C LEU A 94 -13.90 -15.10 3.58
N GLN A 95 -12.72 -15.13 4.19
CA GLN A 95 -11.50 -15.63 3.56
C GLN A 95 -11.64 -17.10 3.14
N GLN A 96 -12.24 -17.94 3.99
CA GLN A 96 -12.49 -19.35 3.65
C GLN A 96 -13.47 -19.49 2.47
N GLU A 97 -14.55 -18.71 2.46
CA GLU A 97 -15.51 -18.67 1.34
C GLU A 97 -14.85 -18.29 0.01
N LEU A 98 -13.84 -17.41 0.06
CA LEU A 98 -13.12 -16.92 -1.11
C LEU A 98 -11.83 -17.72 -1.42
N GLY A 99 -11.60 -18.83 -0.73
CA GLY A 99 -10.47 -19.72 -0.98
C GLY A 99 -9.11 -19.14 -0.60
N VAL A 100 -9.05 -18.24 0.38
CA VAL A 100 -7.78 -17.78 0.94
C VAL A 100 -7.22 -18.89 1.84
N PRO A 101 -5.99 -19.35 1.64
CA PRO A 101 -5.39 -20.42 2.43
C PRO A 101 -4.90 -19.88 3.79
N SER A 102 -5.83 -19.54 4.64
CA SER A 102 -5.56 -19.11 6.01
C SER A 102 -6.18 -20.12 7.00
N GLU A 103 -5.50 -20.33 8.08
CA GLU A 103 -5.95 -21.17 9.18
C GLU A 103 -6.31 -20.35 10.42
N TRP A 104 -7.25 -20.89 11.22
CA TRP A 104 -7.56 -20.33 12.52
C TRP A 104 -6.60 -20.89 13.56
N LEU A 105 -6.09 -20.03 14.44
CA LEU A 105 -5.23 -20.42 15.55
C LEU A 105 -5.98 -20.21 16.89
N ALA A 106 -6.16 -21.28 17.65
CA ALA A 106 -6.57 -21.14 19.05
C ALA A 106 -5.42 -20.61 19.92
N PRO A 107 -5.68 -20.10 21.12
CA PRO A 107 -4.62 -19.52 21.97
C PRO A 107 -3.45 -20.46 22.25
N HIS A 108 -3.71 -21.77 22.37
CA HIS A 108 -2.65 -22.76 22.59
C HIS A 108 -1.79 -22.98 21.31
N ASP A 109 -2.39 -22.89 20.12
CA ASP A 109 -1.67 -22.96 18.85
C ASP A 109 -0.75 -21.76 18.65
N ILE A 110 -1.24 -20.56 19.02
CA ILE A 110 -0.44 -19.33 18.98
C ILE A 110 0.79 -19.47 19.87
N ARG A 111 0.62 -19.95 21.11
CA ARG A 111 1.73 -20.16 22.06
C ARG A 111 2.73 -21.21 21.54
N ALA A 112 2.25 -22.26 20.95
CA ALA A 112 3.11 -23.32 20.42
C ALA A 112 3.89 -22.87 19.20
N ARG A 113 3.26 -22.11 18.30
CA ARG A 113 3.85 -21.65 17.03
C ARG A 113 4.77 -20.46 17.19
N PHE A 114 4.43 -19.54 18.09
CA PHE A 114 5.13 -18.28 18.34
C PHE A 114 5.56 -18.15 19.80
N PRO A 115 6.49 -19.00 20.27
CA PRO A 115 6.89 -19.07 21.69
C PRO A 115 7.60 -17.81 22.21
N TYR A 116 7.96 -16.91 21.32
CA TYR A 116 8.59 -15.60 21.61
C TYR A 116 7.55 -14.48 21.88
N LEU A 117 6.25 -14.81 21.81
CA LEU A 117 5.17 -13.87 22.11
C LEU A 117 4.65 -14.01 23.54
N GLU A 118 4.27 -12.88 24.11
CA GLU A 118 3.33 -12.90 25.21
C GLU A 118 1.93 -13.18 24.67
N THR A 119 1.27 -14.21 25.20
CA THR A 119 -0.04 -14.68 24.67
C THR A 119 -1.21 -14.41 25.60
N ASP A 120 -0.97 -13.86 26.79
CA ASP A 120 -2.04 -13.55 27.72
C ASP A 120 -3.02 -12.53 27.12
N GLY A 121 -4.31 -12.77 27.37
CA GLY A 121 -5.40 -11.97 26.82
C GLY A 121 -5.79 -12.30 25.36
N LEU A 122 -5.01 -13.07 24.62
CA LEU A 122 -5.39 -13.50 23.28
C LEU A 122 -6.55 -14.50 23.31
N ARG A 123 -7.48 -14.34 22.38
CA ARG A 123 -8.65 -15.23 22.18
C ARG A 123 -8.52 -16.08 20.93
N GLY A 124 -7.65 -15.71 20.00
CA GLY A 124 -7.38 -16.45 18.79
C GLY A 124 -6.59 -15.63 17.78
N GLY A 125 -6.37 -16.21 16.63
CA GLY A 125 -5.66 -15.58 15.54
C GLY A 125 -5.93 -16.26 14.21
N THR A 126 -5.40 -15.69 13.15
CA THR A 126 -5.33 -16.31 11.83
C THR A 126 -3.88 -16.34 11.35
N PHE A 127 -3.55 -17.33 10.53
CA PHE A 127 -2.24 -17.43 9.89
C PHE A 127 -2.38 -17.91 8.45
N SER A 128 -1.62 -17.32 7.55
CA SER A 128 -1.46 -17.82 6.19
C SER A 128 0.03 -17.94 5.85
N ALA A 129 0.47 -19.16 5.57
CA ALA A 129 1.86 -19.43 5.18
C ALA A 129 2.17 -18.98 3.74
N GLU A 130 1.14 -18.75 2.91
CA GLU A 130 1.33 -18.26 1.54
C GLU A 130 1.49 -16.74 1.44
N ASP A 131 1.13 -16.02 2.48
CA ASP A 131 1.39 -14.59 2.61
C ASP A 131 2.88 -14.35 2.95
N GLY A 132 3.38 -13.15 2.72
CA GLY A 132 4.80 -12.90 2.99
C GLY A 132 5.25 -11.53 2.49
N PHE A 133 6.47 -11.46 1.98
CA PHE A 133 7.14 -10.22 1.62
C PHE A 133 7.77 -10.29 0.25
N VAL A 134 7.79 -9.17 -0.42
CA VAL A 134 8.59 -8.92 -1.61
C VAL A 134 9.59 -7.80 -1.31
N ASP A 135 10.61 -7.68 -2.12
CA ASP A 135 11.46 -6.49 -2.13
C ASP A 135 10.81 -5.41 -3.01
N PRO A 136 10.22 -4.35 -2.40
CA PRO A 136 9.52 -3.31 -3.17
C PRO A 136 10.46 -2.54 -4.08
N TRP A 137 11.73 -2.37 -3.64
CA TRP A 137 12.73 -1.65 -4.41
C TRP A 137 13.18 -2.46 -5.63
N ALA A 138 13.46 -3.75 -5.45
CA ALA A 138 13.85 -4.63 -6.56
C ALA A 138 12.77 -4.69 -7.64
N ILE A 139 11.49 -4.84 -7.24
CA ILE A 139 10.35 -4.85 -8.17
C ILE A 139 10.21 -3.50 -8.88
N HIS A 140 10.32 -2.40 -8.13
CA HIS A 140 10.27 -1.06 -8.71
C HIS A 140 11.39 -0.84 -9.72
N GLN A 141 12.61 -1.23 -9.42
CA GLN A 141 13.75 -1.11 -10.33
C GLN A 141 13.58 -1.98 -11.58
N TRP A 142 13.01 -3.16 -11.44
CA TRP A 142 12.68 -4.00 -12.58
C TRP A 142 11.64 -3.32 -13.49
N LEU A 143 10.53 -2.83 -12.92
CA LEU A 143 9.51 -2.06 -13.66
C LEU A 143 10.12 -0.84 -14.37
N LEU A 144 10.97 -0.08 -13.67
CA LEU A 144 11.63 1.10 -14.22
C LEU A 144 12.48 0.76 -15.44
N ARG A 145 13.29 -0.30 -15.34
CA ARG A 145 14.12 -0.79 -16.46
C ARG A 145 13.25 -1.29 -17.61
N ASP A 146 12.21 -2.06 -17.32
CA ASP A 146 11.35 -2.63 -18.37
C ASP A 146 10.52 -1.55 -19.09
N CYS A 147 10.00 -0.57 -18.37
CA CYS A 147 9.37 0.61 -18.96
C CYS A 147 10.33 1.35 -19.91
N ARG A 148 11.57 1.63 -19.48
CA ARG A 148 12.58 2.29 -20.31
C ARG A 148 12.91 1.47 -21.55
N ARG A 149 13.14 0.15 -21.42
CA ARG A 149 13.43 -0.74 -22.54
C ARG A 149 12.29 -0.83 -23.55
N SER A 150 11.07 -0.73 -23.08
CA SER A 150 9.87 -0.77 -23.93
C SER A 150 9.53 0.59 -24.56
N GLY A 151 10.31 1.65 -24.30
CA GLY A 151 10.15 2.96 -24.91
C GLY A 151 9.30 3.95 -24.13
N VAL A 152 8.99 3.69 -22.85
CA VAL A 152 8.39 4.70 -21.96
C VAL A 152 9.44 5.74 -21.60
N THR A 153 9.15 7.02 -21.85
CA THR A 153 10.00 8.13 -21.42
C THR A 153 9.77 8.38 -19.92
N ILE A 154 10.85 8.36 -19.13
CA ILE A 154 10.79 8.60 -17.70
C ILE A 154 11.67 9.80 -17.37
N LEU A 155 11.04 10.87 -16.90
CA LEU A 155 11.69 12.13 -16.54
C LEU A 155 11.70 12.26 -15.03
N GLU A 156 12.91 12.31 -14.49
CA GLU A 156 13.20 12.51 -13.07
C GLU A 156 13.38 14.01 -12.79
N ASP A 157 13.17 14.44 -11.57
CA ASP A 157 13.23 15.84 -11.14
C ASP A 157 12.31 16.76 -11.96
N GLU A 158 11.21 16.20 -12.47
CA GLU A 158 10.19 16.88 -13.28
C GLU A 158 8.89 17.09 -12.48
N ARG A 159 8.90 18.05 -11.60
CA ARG A 159 7.71 18.40 -10.80
C ARG A 159 6.65 19.06 -11.68
N VAL A 160 5.44 18.51 -11.67
CA VAL A 160 4.26 19.18 -12.25
C VAL A 160 3.87 20.37 -11.36
N ILE A 161 3.83 21.55 -11.97
CA ILE A 161 3.53 22.81 -11.28
C ILE A 161 2.20 23.45 -11.70
N ALA A 162 1.67 23.07 -12.87
CA ALA A 162 0.37 23.53 -13.36
C ALA A 162 -0.25 22.54 -14.34
N MET A 163 -1.58 22.55 -14.40
CA MET A 163 -2.38 21.88 -15.41
C MET A 163 -3.46 22.85 -15.90
N ASP A 164 -3.42 23.23 -17.18
CA ASP A 164 -4.42 24.14 -17.73
C ASP A 164 -5.56 23.33 -18.34
N ALA A 165 -6.76 23.47 -17.79
CA ALA A 165 -7.95 22.79 -18.25
C ALA A 165 -8.83 23.69 -19.12
N THR A 166 -9.32 23.18 -20.23
CA THR A 166 -10.24 23.86 -21.13
C THR A 166 -11.38 22.91 -21.52
N ARG A 167 -12.61 23.37 -21.42
CA ARG A 167 -13.81 22.60 -21.78
C ARG A 167 -13.87 21.20 -21.11
N GLY A 168 -13.52 21.11 -19.81
CA GLY A 168 -13.54 19.86 -19.07
C GLY A 168 -12.39 18.89 -19.40
N ARG A 169 -11.33 19.34 -20.06
CA ARG A 169 -10.15 18.53 -20.40
C ARG A 169 -8.88 19.28 -20.04
N ILE A 170 -7.87 18.55 -19.56
CA ILE A 170 -6.51 19.07 -19.40
C ILE A 170 -5.93 19.23 -20.81
N ALA A 171 -5.64 20.48 -21.19
CA ALA A 171 -4.99 20.83 -22.45
C ALA A 171 -3.47 20.80 -22.32
N THR A 172 -2.92 21.29 -21.20
CA THR A 172 -1.48 21.30 -20.95
C THR A 172 -1.14 20.83 -19.54
N VAL A 173 0.01 20.18 -19.42
CA VAL A 173 0.68 19.88 -18.14
C VAL A 173 2.04 20.57 -18.18
N ARG A 174 2.34 21.41 -17.18
CA ARG A 174 3.58 22.15 -17.09
C ARG A 174 4.42 21.70 -15.90
N THR A 175 5.70 21.50 -16.16
CA THR A 175 6.75 21.36 -15.16
C THR A 175 7.57 22.67 -15.11
N GLU A 176 8.58 22.74 -14.29
CA GLU A 176 9.52 23.85 -14.28
C GLU A 176 10.33 23.95 -15.59
N LEU A 177 10.49 22.82 -16.30
CA LEU A 177 11.38 22.71 -17.45
C LEU A 177 10.63 22.55 -18.79
N ARG A 178 9.39 22.04 -18.79
CA ARG A 178 8.69 21.60 -20.00
C ARG A 178 7.20 21.84 -19.93
N THR A 179 6.59 21.86 -21.13
CA THR A 179 5.13 21.84 -21.30
C THR A 179 4.77 20.62 -22.16
N PHE A 180 3.72 19.91 -21.75
CA PHE A 180 3.17 18.75 -22.45
C PHE A 180 1.72 19.02 -22.85
N GLU A 181 1.30 18.50 -24.00
CA GLU A 181 -0.09 18.53 -24.48
C GLU A 181 -0.64 17.08 -24.47
N PRO A 182 -1.09 16.56 -23.33
CA PRO A 182 -1.45 15.15 -23.20
C PRO A 182 -2.85 14.84 -23.74
N GLY A 183 -2.99 13.72 -24.45
CA GLY A 183 -4.30 13.13 -24.73
C GLY A 183 -4.98 12.61 -23.46
N VAL A 184 -4.19 12.01 -22.56
CA VAL A 184 -4.62 11.46 -21.27
C VAL A 184 -3.60 11.81 -20.20
N VAL A 185 -4.07 12.15 -19.01
CA VAL A 185 -3.26 12.36 -17.80
C VAL A 185 -3.62 11.30 -16.76
N VAL A 186 -2.63 10.67 -16.16
CA VAL A 186 -2.81 9.77 -15.02
C VAL A 186 -2.14 10.37 -13.79
N ASN A 187 -2.92 10.75 -12.80
CA ASN A 187 -2.41 11.19 -11.50
C ASN A 187 -2.14 9.96 -10.61
N ALA A 188 -0.87 9.61 -10.47
CA ALA A 188 -0.36 8.54 -9.62
C ALA A 188 0.62 9.08 -8.55
N SER A 189 0.41 10.32 -8.11
CA SER A 189 1.34 11.05 -7.24
C SER A 189 1.21 10.72 -5.75
N GLY A 190 0.54 9.63 -5.40
CA GLY A 190 0.49 9.08 -4.05
C GLY A 190 -0.07 10.08 -3.03
N ALA A 191 0.66 10.34 -1.96
CA ALA A 191 0.27 11.28 -0.91
C ALA A 191 0.04 12.73 -1.40
N TRP A 192 0.52 13.07 -2.58
CA TRP A 192 0.31 14.37 -3.23
C TRP A 192 -0.84 14.37 -4.24
N ALA A 193 -1.57 13.26 -4.41
CA ALA A 193 -2.58 13.12 -5.45
C ALA A 193 -3.67 14.21 -5.41
N ARG A 194 -4.12 14.59 -4.21
CA ARG A 194 -5.07 15.70 -4.04
C ARG A 194 -4.49 17.04 -4.51
N LEU A 195 -3.25 17.34 -4.14
CA LEU A 195 -2.60 18.58 -4.53
C LEU A 195 -2.40 18.66 -6.05
N VAL A 196 -1.95 17.55 -6.66
CA VAL A 196 -1.76 17.47 -8.12
C VAL A 196 -3.10 17.61 -8.85
N SER A 197 -4.18 16.96 -8.39
CA SER A 197 -5.50 17.12 -9.02
C SER A 197 -6.02 18.56 -8.94
N ARG A 198 -5.76 19.26 -7.83
CA ARG A 198 -6.14 20.67 -7.67
C ARG A 198 -5.47 21.60 -8.68
N LEU A 199 -4.30 21.27 -9.18
CA LEU A 199 -3.65 22.02 -10.27
C LEU A 199 -4.51 22.09 -11.54
N GLY A 200 -5.32 21.06 -11.80
CA GLY A 200 -6.26 20.99 -12.93
C GLY A 200 -7.69 21.41 -12.59
N GLY A 201 -7.96 21.83 -11.34
CA GLY A 201 -9.29 22.22 -10.89
C GLY A 201 -10.17 21.09 -10.38
N SER A 202 -9.62 19.86 -10.21
CA SER A 202 -10.30 18.75 -9.55
C SER A 202 -9.89 18.63 -8.08
N ASP A 203 -10.69 17.95 -7.27
CA ASP A 203 -10.36 17.64 -5.87
C ASP A 203 -10.63 16.16 -5.59
N LEU A 204 -9.74 15.53 -4.85
CA LEU A 204 -9.79 14.11 -4.52
C LEU A 204 -9.90 13.93 -3.01
N GLU A 205 -10.67 12.95 -2.58
CA GLU A 205 -10.74 12.54 -1.18
C GLU A 205 -9.57 11.61 -0.81
N VAL A 206 -8.34 12.12 -0.95
CA VAL A 206 -7.08 11.46 -0.58
C VAL A 206 -6.25 12.43 0.24
N ASP A 207 -5.89 12.03 1.45
CA ASP A 207 -5.09 12.84 2.34
C ASP A 207 -3.78 12.15 2.72
N PRO A 208 -2.68 12.91 2.87
CA PRO A 208 -1.42 12.38 3.39
C PRO A 208 -1.57 12.06 4.88
N SER A 209 -1.00 10.93 5.31
CA SER A 209 -0.98 10.54 6.72
C SER A 209 0.40 10.00 7.11
N PRO A 210 1.11 10.65 8.04
CA PRO A 210 2.44 10.26 8.46
C PRO A 210 2.48 8.86 9.07
N ARG A 211 3.56 8.13 8.80
CA ARG A 211 3.86 6.82 9.39
C ARG A 211 5.32 6.74 9.78
N VAL A 212 5.54 6.12 10.93
CA VAL A 212 6.89 5.83 11.45
C VAL A 212 6.98 4.34 11.76
N LYS A 213 8.10 3.74 11.44
CA LYS A 213 8.47 2.39 11.86
C LYS A 213 9.82 2.44 12.56
N LEU A 214 9.95 1.68 13.62
CA LEU A 214 11.21 1.50 14.33
C LEU A 214 11.95 0.31 13.72
N VAL A 215 13.25 0.41 13.56
CA VAL A 215 14.12 -0.70 13.18
C VAL A 215 15.15 -0.88 14.29
N THR A 216 15.15 -2.08 14.88
CA THR A 216 16.04 -2.41 16.00
C THR A 216 17.38 -2.93 15.49
N ASN A 217 18.35 -3.08 16.39
CA ASN A 217 19.50 -3.92 16.17
C ASN A 217 19.06 -5.40 16.02
N ARG A 218 19.99 -6.23 15.58
CA ARG A 218 19.76 -7.69 15.55
C ARG A 218 19.53 -8.19 16.96
N HIS A 219 18.48 -8.99 17.11
CA HIS A 219 18.04 -9.50 18.41
C HIS A 219 17.94 -11.02 18.37
N SER A 220 18.74 -11.70 19.20
CA SER A 220 18.89 -13.16 19.17
C SER A 220 17.64 -13.95 19.57
N GLN A 221 16.66 -13.30 20.21
CA GLN A 221 15.43 -13.95 20.67
C GLN A 221 14.29 -13.92 19.62
N LEU A 222 14.49 -13.17 18.52
CA LEU A 222 13.51 -13.16 17.43
C LEU A 222 14.03 -14.01 16.28
N PRO A 223 13.23 -14.99 15.79
CA PRO A 223 13.61 -15.79 14.63
C PRO A 223 13.81 -14.92 13.38
N THR A 224 14.80 -15.24 12.58
CA THR A 224 15.07 -14.52 11.33
C THR A 224 13.98 -14.76 10.27
N ASP A 225 13.27 -15.87 10.40
CA ASP A 225 12.21 -16.36 9.51
C ASP A 225 10.81 -16.19 10.12
N MET A 226 10.66 -15.34 11.15
CA MET A 226 9.34 -15.07 11.71
C MET A 226 8.41 -14.43 10.68
N PRO A 227 7.11 -14.79 10.69
CA PRO A 227 6.10 -14.11 9.87
C PRO A 227 5.94 -12.64 10.30
N LEU A 228 5.24 -11.86 9.50
CA LEU A 228 4.68 -10.62 10.04
C LEU A 228 3.54 -10.98 11.01
N ILE A 229 3.65 -10.48 12.23
CA ILE A 229 2.62 -10.66 13.24
C ILE A 229 1.99 -9.32 13.55
N THR A 230 0.68 -9.24 13.39
CA THR A 230 -0.14 -8.08 13.77
C THR A 230 -0.98 -8.42 14.98
N ASP A 231 -0.82 -7.69 16.06
CA ASP A 231 -1.67 -7.73 17.23
C ASP A 231 -2.73 -6.62 17.11
N LEU A 232 -3.98 -7.00 16.94
CA LEU A 232 -5.10 -6.08 16.75
C LEU A 232 -5.41 -5.27 18.00
N ASP A 233 -5.20 -5.85 19.20
CA ASP A 233 -5.49 -5.17 20.47
C ASP A 233 -4.53 -4.01 20.72
N THR A 234 -3.24 -4.20 20.46
CA THR A 234 -2.22 -3.16 20.64
C THR A 234 -2.03 -2.29 19.40
N GLY A 235 -2.46 -2.77 18.24
CA GLY A 235 -2.21 -2.14 16.94
C GLY A 235 -0.75 -2.30 16.47
N VAL A 236 0.02 -3.13 17.13
CA VAL A 236 1.43 -3.40 16.80
C VAL A 236 1.53 -4.42 15.69
N TYR A 237 2.43 -4.17 14.73
CA TYR A 237 2.89 -5.21 13.83
C TYR A 237 4.42 -5.27 13.83
N VAL A 238 4.94 -6.49 13.81
CA VAL A 238 6.38 -6.75 13.82
C VAL A 238 6.72 -7.79 12.75
N ARG A 239 7.78 -7.54 12.01
CA ARG A 239 8.43 -8.56 11.17
C ARG A 239 9.93 -8.59 11.40
N SER A 240 10.56 -9.72 11.12
CA SER A 240 12.01 -9.81 11.09
C SER A 240 12.58 -9.22 9.79
N GLU A 241 13.70 -8.55 9.89
CA GLU A 241 14.53 -8.08 8.78
C GLU A 241 15.97 -8.50 9.04
N GLY A 242 16.33 -9.72 8.62
CA GLY A 242 17.66 -10.26 8.83
C GLY A 242 18.06 -10.40 10.32
N GLY A 243 17.08 -10.63 11.20
CA GLY A 243 17.27 -10.72 12.66
C GLY A 243 17.10 -9.41 13.43
N ALA A 244 16.90 -8.28 12.74
CA ALA A 244 16.39 -7.06 13.33
C ALA A 244 14.86 -7.10 13.35
N ALA A 245 14.19 -6.38 14.25
CA ALA A 245 12.76 -6.17 14.21
C ALA A 245 12.43 -4.87 13.48
N MET A 246 11.51 -4.94 12.52
CA MET A 246 10.81 -3.78 11.99
C MET A 246 9.45 -3.70 12.66
N ILE A 247 9.23 -2.64 13.43
CA ILE A 247 8.08 -2.44 14.28
C ILE A 247 7.26 -1.28 13.73
N GLY A 248 5.97 -1.49 13.49
CA GLY A 248 5.02 -0.42 13.27
C GLY A 248 3.89 -0.50 14.28
N VAL A 249 3.28 0.64 14.56
CA VAL A 249 2.14 0.73 15.46
C VAL A 249 1.05 1.56 14.79
N LYS A 250 -0.18 1.06 14.80
CA LYS A 250 -1.36 1.82 14.37
C LYS A 250 -1.57 2.96 15.37
N PRO A 251 -1.50 4.23 14.97
CA PRO A 251 -1.70 5.33 15.90
C PRO A 251 -3.15 5.34 16.41
N PRO A 252 -3.41 5.79 17.64
CA PRO A 252 -4.75 5.84 18.21
C PRO A 252 -5.67 6.81 17.44
N HIS A 253 -5.08 7.82 16.83
CA HIS A 253 -5.75 8.81 15.97
C HIS A 253 -5.00 8.95 14.67
N MET A 254 -5.75 9.04 13.56
CA MET A 254 -5.16 9.30 12.26
C MET A 254 -4.73 10.77 12.18
N THR A 255 -3.44 11.01 12.01
CA THR A 255 -2.91 12.34 11.73
C THR A 255 -2.98 12.59 10.22
N ILE A 256 -3.52 13.72 9.81
CA ILE A 256 -3.55 14.17 8.41
C ILE A 256 -2.53 15.30 8.26
N GLY A 257 -1.72 15.21 7.23
CA GLY A 257 -0.68 16.19 6.91
C GLY A 257 0.61 15.55 6.42
N PHE A 258 1.57 16.38 6.08
CA PHE A 258 2.87 15.95 5.57
C PHE A 258 3.95 15.89 6.66
N GLU A 259 3.70 16.49 7.81
CA GLU A 259 4.65 16.56 8.92
C GLU A 259 4.73 15.19 9.63
N ILE A 260 5.93 14.69 9.76
CA ILE A 260 6.21 13.39 10.39
C ILE A 260 6.80 13.64 11.77
N ASP A 261 6.06 13.26 12.80
CA ASP A 261 6.55 13.26 14.18
C ASP A 261 7.58 12.12 14.37
N THR A 262 8.76 12.48 14.86
CA THR A 262 9.84 11.54 15.24
C THR A 262 10.34 11.83 16.66
N SER A 263 9.47 12.36 17.51
CA SER A 263 9.76 12.70 18.91
C SER A 263 10.15 11.46 19.73
N ALA A 264 10.91 11.67 20.76
CA ALA A 264 11.28 10.62 21.70
C ALA A 264 10.04 10.00 22.36
N GLU A 265 9.02 10.81 22.60
CA GLU A 265 7.74 10.41 23.19
C GLU A 265 7.01 9.41 22.29
N LEU A 266 6.94 9.67 20.96
CA LEU A 266 6.34 8.74 19.99
C LEU A 266 7.13 7.42 19.93
N ILE A 267 8.46 7.51 19.87
CA ILE A 267 9.35 6.35 19.80
C ILE A 267 9.17 5.47 21.05
N SER A 268 9.18 6.08 22.25
CA SER A 268 8.99 5.37 23.52
C SER A 268 7.63 4.70 23.58
N TRP A 269 6.57 5.41 23.20
CA TRP A 269 5.21 4.87 23.14
C TRP A 269 5.11 3.67 22.18
N MET A 270 5.75 3.71 21.02
CA MET A 270 5.77 2.59 20.08
C MET A 270 6.54 1.38 20.65
N ALA A 271 7.69 1.61 21.26
CA ALA A 271 8.51 0.57 21.85
C ALA A 271 7.81 -0.11 23.03
N GLU A 272 7.19 0.65 23.92
CA GLU A 272 6.40 0.12 25.03
C GLU A 272 5.25 -0.77 24.55
N ARG A 273 4.51 -0.34 23.53
CA ARG A 273 3.41 -1.14 22.97
C ARG A 273 3.91 -2.43 22.31
N ALA A 274 5.05 -2.35 21.60
CA ALA A 274 5.64 -3.54 21.00
C ALA A 274 6.08 -4.56 22.08
N SER A 275 6.64 -4.09 23.18
CA SER A 275 7.11 -4.92 24.28
C SER A 275 6.00 -5.67 25.01
N VAL A 276 4.74 -5.19 24.94
CA VAL A 276 3.59 -5.91 25.50
C VAL A 276 3.41 -7.28 24.82
N ARG A 277 3.52 -7.33 23.51
CA ARG A 277 3.33 -8.58 22.74
C ARG A 277 4.65 -9.30 22.45
N PHE A 278 5.75 -8.56 22.37
CA PHE A 278 7.10 -9.06 22.13
C PHE A 278 8.03 -8.64 23.28
N PRO A 279 8.00 -9.34 24.44
CA PRO A 279 8.75 -8.92 25.63
C PRO A 279 10.25 -8.73 25.38
N SER A 280 10.83 -9.55 24.50
CA SER A 280 12.25 -9.44 24.15
C SER A 280 12.61 -8.11 23.51
N LEU A 281 11.68 -7.37 22.92
CA LEU A 281 11.94 -6.06 22.32
C LEU A 281 12.17 -4.94 23.35
N ALA A 282 11.88 -5.18 24.64
CA ALA A 282 12.17 -4.21 25.71
C ALA A 282 13.67 -3.87 25.81
N ASP A 283 14.52 -4.84 25.49
CA ASP A 283 16.00 -4.68 25.54
C ASP A 283 16.62 -4.38 24.17
N ALA A 284 15.81 -4.25 23.12
CA ALA A 284 16.30 -4.02 21.76
C ALA A 284 16.72 -2.56 21.56
N GLY A 285 17.93 -2.35 21.04
CA GLY A 285 18.42 -1.02 20.67
C GLY A 285 17.79 -0.52 19.37
N LEU A 286 17.33 0.73 19.35
CA LEU A 286 16.89 1.39 18.13
C LEU A 286 18.08 1.73 17.23
N VAL A 287 18.03 1.33 15.96
CA VAL A 287 19.08 1.62 14.95
C VAL A 287 18.68 2.80 14.08
N HIS A 288 17.45 2.79 13.52
CA HIS A 288 16.96 3.89 12.71
C HIS A 288 15.43 3.88 12.63
N LEU A 289 14.90 4.97 12.11
CA LEU A 289 13.48 5.14 11.79
C LEU A 289 13.27 5.02 10.28
N VAL A 290 12.22 4.31 9.89
CA VAL A 290 11.69 4.39 8.53
C VAL A 290 10.44 5.24 8.57
N THR A 291 10.51 6.43 7.96
CA THR A 291 9.42 7.39 7.94
C THR A 291 8.81 7.51 6.56
N GLY A 292 7.52 7.70 6.46
CA GLY A 292 6.83 7.83 5.18
C GLY A 292 5.44 8.40 5.31
N LEU A 293 4.78 8.53 4.18
CA LEU A 293 3.40 8.99 4.10
C LEU A 293 2.52 7.87 3.54
N TYR A 294 1.42 7.60 4.22
CA TYR A 294 0.30 6.92 3.61
C TYR A 294 -0.55 7.94 2.86
N GLU A 295 -1.26 7.48 1.90
CA GLU A 295 -2.32 8.16 1.17
C GLU A 295 -3.64 7.54 1.62
N VAL A 296 -4.41 8.26 2.42
CA VAL A 296 -5.60 7.72 3.06
C VAL A 296 -6.88 8.25 2.44
N THR A 297 -7.87 7.40 2.36
CA THR A 297 -9.22 7.70 1.87
C THR A 297 -10.23 7.56 2.99
N PRO A 298 -11.43 8.17 2.91
CA PRO A 298 -12.43 8.10 3.96
C PRO A 298 -12.94 6.69 4.27
N ASP A 299 -12.96 5.81 3.26
CA ASP A 299 -13.49 4.45 3.37
C ASP A 299 -12.42 3.35 3.47
N GLY A 300 -11.13 3.73 3.39
CA GLY A 300 -10.00 2.79 3.44
C GLY A 300 -9.73 2.04 2.13
N LEU A 301 -10.52 2.23 1.08
CA LEU A 301 -10.28 1.63 -0.24
C LEU A 301 -9.50 2.59 -1.15
N PRO A 302 -8.63 2.08 -2.04
CA PRO A 302 -7.94 2.93 -3.00
C PRO A 302 -8.89 3.61 -3.98
N ILE A 303 -8.40 4.65 -4.64
CA ILE A 303 -9.07 5.31 -5.75
C ILE A 303 -8.40 4.88 -7.05
N ALA A 304 -9.21 4.41 -8.02
CA ALA A 304 -8.76 4.17 -9.38
C ALA A 304 -9.93 4.41 -10.35
N GLY A 305 -9.73 5.27 -11.34
CA GLY A 305 -10.76 5.58 -12.32
C GLY A 305 -10.58 6.93 -12.97
N ARG A 306 -11.55 7.30 -13.79
CA ARG A 306 -11.62 8.62 -14.42
C ARG A 306 -12.13 9.65 -13.42
N ASP A 307 -11.54 10.84 -13.44
CA ASP A 307 -12.00 12.01 -12.71
C ASP A 307 -13.43 12.39 -13.15
N ASP A 308 -14.25 12.90 -12.24
CA ASP A 308 -15.64 13.27 -12.52
C ASP A 308 -15.82 14.64 -13.20
N ARG A 309 -14.76 15.49 -13.16
CA ARG A 309 -14.77 16.86 -13.70
C ARG A 309 -13.94 16.98 -14.97
N LEU A 310 -12.91 16.15 -15.13
CA LEU A 310 -11.94 16.24 -16.21
C LEU A 310 -11.90 14.92 -17.00
N GLU A 311 -12.43 14.97 -18.23
CA GLU A 311 -12.64 13.78 -19.06
C GLU A 311 -11.39 12.97 -19.38
N ASN A 312 -10.22 13.62 -19.43
CA ASN A 312 -8.96 12.96 -19.73
C ASN A 312 -8.02 12.83 -18.53
N LEU A 313 -8.50 13.13 -17.32
CA LEU A 313 -7.77 12.85 -16.08
C LEU A 313 -8.23 11.52 -15.50
N PHE A 314 -7.27 10.66 -15.26
CA PHE A 314 -7.44 9.42 -14.51
C PHE A 314 -6.61 9.47 -13.23
N VAL A 315 -7.02 8.73 -12.23
CA VAL A 315 -6.37 8.73 -10.92
C VAL A 315 -6.11 7.31 -10.46
N ILE A 316 -4.97 7.09 -9.80
CA ILE A 316 -4.65 5.89 -9.05
C ILE A 316 -3.89 6.29 -7.79
N SER A 317 -4.53 6.18 -6.62
CA SER A 317 -3.98 6.63 -5.33
C SER A 317 -4.83 6.11 -4.17
N GLY A 318 -4.53 6.54 -2.93
CA GLY A 318 -5.35 6.25 -1.77
C GLY A 318 -5.22 4.82 -1.25
N PHE A 319 -4.08 4.20 -1.38
CA PHE A 319 -3.88 2.78 -1.06
C PHE A 319 -3.84 2.46 0.44
N ASN A 320 -3.90 3.44 1.32
CA ASN A 320 -3.94 3.23 2.78
C ASN A 320 -2.82 2.31 3.33
N GLY A 321 -1.64 2.34 2.70
CA GLY A 321 -0.50 1.49 3.04
C GLY A 321 -0.42 0.16 2.28
N HIS A 322 -1.40 -0.19 1.46
CA HIS A 322 -1.46 -1.46 0.71
C HIS A 322 -1.01 -1.33 -0.75
N GLY A 323 -0.35 -0.24 -1.14
CA GLY A 323 0.02 0.05 -2.53
C GLY A 323 0.89 -1.01 -3.20
N ILE A 324 1.73 -1.73 -2.46
CA ILE A 324 2.52 -2.83 -3.02
C ILE A 324 1.60 -3.98 -3.47
N MET A 325 0.70 -4.42 -2.60
CA MET A 325 -0.13 -5.60 -2.85
C MET A 325 -1.39 -5.31 -3.68
N HIS A 326 -1.83 -4.05 -3.77
CA HIS A 326 -3.06 -3.68 -4.51
C HIS A 326 -2.76 -2.92 -5.81
N GLY A 327 -1.66 -2.18 -5.84
CA GLY A 327 -1.29 -1.30 -6.95
C GLY A 327 -1.20 -2.00 -8.31
N PRO A 328 -0.54 -3.17 -8.44
CA PRO A 328 -0.38 -3.82 -9.72
C PRO A 328 -1.70 -4.21 -10.41
N ALA A 329 -2.67 -4.77 -9.66
CA ALA A 329 -3.97 -5.15 -10.23
C ALA A 329 -4.81 -3.92 -10.59
N LEU A 330 -4.84 -2.89 -9.72
CA LEU A 330 -5.54 -1.64 -10.03
C LEU A 330 -4.91 -0.91 -11.21
N ALA A 331 -3.58 -0.94 -11.35
CA ALA A 331 -2.89 -0.33 -12.47
C ALA A 331 -3.27 -1.00 -13.80
N ARG A 332 -3.39 -2.33 -13.82
CA ARG A 332 -3.90 -3.07 -14.97
C ARG A 332 -5.32 -2.64 -15.33
N ALA A 333 -6.23 -2.70 -14.37
CA ALA A 333 -7.62 -2.35 -14.59
C ALA A 333 -7.80 -0.89 -15.07
N LEU A 334 -6.98 0.04 -14.53
CA LEU A 334 -6.99 1.43 -14.97
C LEU A 334 -6.47 1.58 -16.41
N ALA A 335 -5.39 0.90 -16.77
CA ALA A 335 -4.85 0.91 -18.14
C ALA A 335 -5.86 0.32 -19.13
N GLU A 336 -6.54 -0.77 -18.78
CA GLU A 336 -7.64 -1.34 -19.58
C GLU A 336 -8.82 -0.37 -19.72
N LEU A 337 -9.21 0.32 -18.65
CA LEU A 337 -10.24 1.37 -18.71
C LEU A 337 -9.84 2.49 -19.70
N ILE A 338 -8.59 2.94 -19.66
CA ILE A 338 -8.08 4.00 -20.54
C ILE A 338 -8.12 3.58 -22.01
N ILE A 339 -7.69 2.37 -22.33
CA ILE A 339 -7.50 1.91 -23.71
C ILE A 339 -8.73 1.21 -24.27
N LEU A 340 -9.37 0.36 -23.47
CA LEU A 340 -10.50 -0.48 -23.90
C LEU A 340 -11.87 0.11 -23.52
N GLY A 341 -11.89 1.19 -22.75
CA GLY A 341 -13.10 1.79 -22.20
C GLY A 341 -13.72 1.02 -21.03
N ARG A 342 -13.18 -0.14 -20.67
CA ARG A 342 -13.62 -0.96 -19.54
C ARG A 342 -12.49 -1.88 -19.07
N PRO A 343 -12.41 -2.18 -17.77
CA PRO A 343 -11.52 -3.24 -17.28
C PRO A 343 -12.07 -4.62 -17.64
N THR A 344 -11.20 -5.62 -17.69
CA THR A 344 -11.55 -6.98 -18.13
C THR A 344 -11.80 -7.96 -16.98
N GLU A 345 -11.11 -7.80 -15.85
CA GLU A 345 -11.18 -8.74 -14.72
C GLU A 345 -11.63 -8.11 -13.41
N LEU A 346 -11.42 -6.81 -13.23
CA LEU A 346 -11.68 -6.08 -11.98
C LEU A 346 -12.68 -4.96 -12.22
N ASP A 347 -13.82 -5.00 -11.55
CA ASP A 347 -14.75 -3.86 -11.55
C ASP A 347 -14.16 -2.68 -10.76
N LEU A 348 -14.04 -1.52 -11.41
CA LEU A 348 -13.55 -0.29 -10.80
C LEU A 348 -14.64 0.53 -10.09
N GLY A 349 -15.89 0.10 -10.08
CA GLY A 349 -16.98 0.82 -9.44
C GLY A 349 -16.72 1.14 -7.97
N ALA A 350 -16.22 0.16 -7.21
CA ALA A 350 -15.85 0.33 -5.79
C ALA A 350 -14.64 1.27 -5.58
N PHE A 351 -13.87 1.55 -6.63
CA PHE A 351 -12.66 2.37 -6.58
C PHE A 351 -12.82 3.74 -7.25
N SER A 352 -13.99 3.99 -7.87
CA SER A 352 -14.26 5.23 -8.59
C SER A 352 -14.06 6.46 -7.71
N PRO A 353 -13.39 7.53 -8.20
CA PRO A 353 -13.35 8.83 -7.51
C PRO A 353 -14.75 9.36 -7.18
N ALA A 354 -15.72 9.13 -8.06
CA ALA A 354 -17.09 9.61 -7.93
C ALA A 354 -17.86 8.98 -6.73
N ARG A 355 -17.36 7.90 -6.11
CA ARG A 355 -18.00 7.29 -4.94
C ARG A 355 -18.08 8.22 -3.72
N PHE A 356 -17.27 9.28 -3.73
CA PHE A 356 -17.29 10.32 -2.70
C PHE A 356 -18.13 11.55 -3.08
N ALA A 357 -18.74 11.56 -4.26
CA ALA A 357 -19.60 12.66 -4.69
C ALA A 357 -20.76 12.86 -3.69
N GLY A 358 -20.87 14.08 -3.14
CA GLY A 358 -21.89 14.42 -2.13
C GLY A 358 -21.46 14.19 -0.67
N ILE A 359 -20.28 13.63 -0.41
CA ILE A 359 -19.71 13.48 0.96
C ILE A 359 -18.86 14.69 1.35
N ALA A 360 -18.59 15.59 0.42
CA ALA A 360 -17.79 16.80 0.62
C ALA A 360 -18.34 17.65 1.78
N GLY A 361 -17.60 17.69 2.91
CA GLY A 361 -17.89 18.51 4.08
C GLY A 361 -18.36 17.79 5.34
N ALA A 362 -18.57 16.50 5.32
CA ALA A 362 -18.77 15.73 6.55
C ALA A 362 -17.40 15.44 7.18
N ASN A 363 -17.04 16.18 8.22
CA ASN A 363 -15.90 15.91 9.14
C ASN A 363 -16.09 14.60 9.94
N GLY A 364 -16.53 13.55 9.30
CA GLY A 364 -16.76 12.23 9.86
C GLY A 364 -16.12 11.17 9.00
N HIS A 365 -14.82 10.96 9.19
CA HIS A 365 -14.14 9.79 8.67
C HIS A 365 -14.85 8.55 9.22
N ARG A 366 -15.73 7.93 8.43
CA ARG A 366 -16.21 6.58 8.73
C ARG A 366 -15.02 5.65 8.52
N ARG A 367 -14.24 5.47 9.61
CA ARG A 367 -13.17 4.50 9.64
C ARG A 367 -13.76 3.11 9.44
N ARG A 368 -13.40 2.46 8.33
CA ARG A 368 -13.28 1.01 8.36
C ARG A 368 -11.97 0.72 9.09
N ASP A 369 -12.06 -0.02 10.18
CA ASP A 369 -10.87 -0.53 10.84
C ASP A 369 -10.11 -1.36 9.81
N LEU A 370 -8.88 -0.90 9.50
CA LEU A 370 -7.98 -1.61 8.61
C LEU A 370 -7.52 -2.88 9.35
N LEU A 371 -8.08 -4.02 9.02
CA LEU A 371 -7.48 -5.33 9.27
C LEU A 371 -6.35 -5.58 8.28
#